data_7405e56f615d9d2d46a3eb1051809fd9
#
_entry.id   7405e56f615d9d2d46a3eb1051809fd9
#
_cell.length_a   1.000
_cell.length_b   1.000
_cell.length_c   1.000
_cell.angle_alpha   90.00
_cell.angle_beta   90.00
_cell.angle_gamma   90.00
#
_symmetry.space_group_name_H-M   'P 1'
#
loop_
_entity.id
_entity.type
_entity.pdbx_description
1 polymer ?
#
loop_
_entity_poly.entity_id
_entity_poly.type
_entity_poly.pdbx_seq_one_letter_code
_entity_poly.pdbx_strand_id
1 'polypeptide(L)'
;FNSIINNGRRVLENPLKYENGEYSIDWEDLKNKLSDPQTSLMILCNPQNPSGKIWSREDLSRIGELCARYYVTVVSDEIHCDLTDPGKEYIPFASVSDVCRDISITCVAPTKTFNIAGLQTAAVIVPHKNLRHKVWRALNTDEVAEPNAFAVWAAEAAYNYGDKWLDELRGYIYNNKRIVNEYVNDNITSIKVVQSEATYLLWLDCSAITDNSSELAAYIRNRTGLYLSAGNVYGGNGNQFLRLNIACPKVVLMDGLKRLEEGIRLAVN
;
A
#
# COMPACT_ATOMS: atom_id res chain seq x y z
N PHE A 1 -10.85 1.93 4.34
CA PHE A 1 -12.17 1.57 4.91
C PHE A 1 -13.22 2.63 4.65
N ASN A 2 -12.91 3.93 4.82
CA ASN A 2 -13.90 5.02 4.68
C ASN A 2 -14.62 5.01 3.33
N SER A 3 -13.94 4.71 2.23
CA SER A 3 -14.56 4.62 0.90
C SER A 3 -15.66 3.55 0.84
N ILE A 4 -15.50 2.44 1.54
CA ILE A 4 -16.49 1.36 1.61
C ILE A 4 -17.70 1.84 2.41
N ILE A 5 -17.46 2.40 3.59
CA ILE A 5 -18.50 2.88 4.52
C ILE A 5 -19.28 4.04 3.91
N ASN A 6 -18.60 5.01 3.30
CA ASN A 6 -19.21 6.17 2.67
C ASN A 6 -20.12 5.79 1.49
N ASN A 7 -19.88 4.64 0.87
CA ASN A 7 -20.74 4.07 -0.17
C ASN A 7 -21.84 3.14 0.39
N GLY A 8 -22.14 3.20 1.69
CA GLY A 8 -23.18 2.42 2.32
C GLY A 8 -22.90 0.91 2.34
N ARG A 9 -21.61 0.52 2.32
CA ARG A 9 -21.19 -0.88 2.36
C ARG A 9 -20.56 -1.22 3.70
N ARG A 10 -20.50 -2.50 4.01
CA ARG A 10 -19.83 -3.02 5.20
C ARG A 10 -18.43 -3.52 4.83
N VAL A 11 -17.48 -3.19 5.70
CA VAL A 11 -16.12 -3.73 5.61
C VAL A 11 -16.12 -5.15 6.16
N LEU A 12 -15.54 -6.07 5.38
CA LEU A 12 -15.25 -7.43 5.80
C LEU A 12 -13.74 -7.64 5.63
N GLU A 13 -13.00 -7.54 6.75
CA GLU A 13 -11.55 -7.61 6.71
C GLU A 13 -11.06 -9.06 6.61
N ASN A 14 -10.07 -9.30 5.77
CA ASN A 14 -9.23 -10.50 5.80
C ASN A 14 -7.85 -10.09 6.35
N PRO A 15 -7.63 -10.16 7.67
CA PRO A 15 -6.35 -9.80 8.27
C PRO A 15 -5.24 -10.71 7.75
N LEU A 16 -4.15 -10.10 7.32
CA LEU A 16 -2.96 -10.86 6.93
C LEU A 16 -2.32 -11.49 8.17
N LYS A 17 -1.80 -12.70 8.03
CA LYS A 17 -0.97 -13.33 9.05
C LYS A 17 0.41 -12.69 9.06
N TYR A 18 0.89 -12.33 10.25
CA TYR A 18 2.23 -11.79 10.43
C TYR A 18 3.05 -12.77 11.27
N GLU A 19 4.05 -13.36 10.67
CA GLU A 19 4.91 -14.35 11.34
C GLU A 19 6.36 -14.14 10.88
N ASN A 20 7.29 -14.12 11.83
CA ASN A 20 8.74 -13.99 11.57
C ASN A 20 9.14 -12.78 10.72
N GLY A 21 8.41 -11.65 10.83
CA GLY A 21 8.69 -10.44 10.06
C GLY A 21 8.07 -10.39 8.67
N GLU A 22 7.27 -11.39 8.30
CA GLU A 22 6.64 -11.49 6.98
C GLU A 22 5.11 -11.58 7.07
N TYR A 23 4.45 -11.03 6.05
CA TYR A 23 3.01 -11.14 5.89
C TYR A 23 2.62 -12.22 4.88
N SER A 24 1.57 -12.95 5.18
CA SER A 24 0.94 -13.92 4.30
C SER A 24 -0.59 -13.82 4.36
N ILE A 25 -1.26 -14.38 3.35
CA ILE A 25 -2.73 -14.39 3.28
C ILE A 25 -3.27 -15.51 4.17
N ASP A 26 -4.27 -15.20 5.00
CA ASP A 26 -5.10 -16.23 5.63
C ASP A 26 -6.11 -16.76 4.61
N TRP A 27 -5.74 -17.85 3.96
CA TRP A 27 -6.53 -18.46 2.88
C TRP A 27 -7.85 -19.05 3.33
N GLU A 28 -7.93 -19.57 4.54
CA GLU A 28 -9.16 -20.13 5.07
C GLU A 28 -10.15 -19.02 5.40
N ASP A 29 -9.70 -17.99 6.09
CA ASP A 29 -10.49 -16.81 6.40
C ASP A 29 -10.94 -16.10 5.12
N LEU A 30 -10.04 -15.91 4.14
CA LEU A 30 -10.37 -15.32 2.84
C LEU A 30 -11.48 -16.10 2.13
N LYS A 31 -11.34 -17.44 2.04
CA LYS A 31 -12.34 -18.30 1.42
C LYS A 31 -13.70 -18.19 2.11
N ASN A 32 -13.71 -18.20 3.44
CA ASN A 32 -14.94 -18.11 4.23
C ASN A 32 -15.64 -16.78 3.96
N LYS A 33 -14.91 -15.67 3.92
CA LYS A 33 -15.44 -14.33 3.66
C LYS A 33 -15.94 -14.14 2.23
N LEU A 34 -15.21 -14.66 1.25
CA LEU A 34 -15.64 -14.62 -0.15
C LEU A 34 -16.87 -15.49 -0.41
N SER A 35 -17.07 -16.57 0.35
CA SER A 35 -18.23 -17.45 0.21
C SER A 35 -19.53 -16.89 0.80
N ASP A 36 -19.47 -15.78 1.55
CA ASP A 36 -20.66 -15.08 2.02
C ASP A 36 -21.40 -14.46 0.80
N PRO A 37 -22.70 -14.80 0.59
CA PRO A 37 -23.46 -14.30 -0.56
C PRO A 37 -23.59 -12.77 -0.64
N GLN A 38 -23.32 -12.05 0.46
CA GLN A 38 -23.33 -10.60 0.50
C GLN A 38 -21.98 -9.99 0.09
N THR A 39 -20.91 -10.77 0.01
CA THR A 39 -19.61 -10.32 -0.46
C THR A 39 -19.61 -10.20 -1.97
N SER A 40 -19.52 -9.00 -2.50
CA SER A 40 -19.59 -8.72 -3.94
C SER A 40 -18.33 -8.08 -4.52
N LEU A 41 -17.46 -7.57 -3.66
CA LEU A 41 -16.26 -6.81 -4.07
C LEU A 41 -15.12 -7.06 -3.10
N MET A 42 -13.92 -7.29 -3.62
CA MET A 42 -12.67 -7.33 -2.89
C MET A 42 -11.78 -6.18 -3.32
N ILE A 43 -11.17 -5.48 -2.37
CA ILE A 43 -10.11 -4.51 -2.63
C ILE A 43 -8.77 -5.16 -2.32
N LEU A 44 -7.91 -5.26 -3.32
CA LEU A 44 -6.58 -5.83 -3.24
C LEU A 44 -5.54 -4.74 -3.48
N CYS A 45 -4.61 -4.52 -2.54
CA CYS A 45 -3.45 -3.66 -2.77
C CYS A 45 -2.26 -4.50 -3.27
N ASN A 46 -1.70 -4.15 -4.42
CA ASN A 46 -0.53 -4.81 -5.00
C ASN A 46 0.37 -3.81 -5.75
N PRO A 47 1.53 -3.42 -5.24
CA PRO A 47 2.13 -3.79 -3.95
C PRO A 47 1.31 -3.34 -2.73
N GLN A 48 1.41 -4.11 -1.64
CA GLN A 48 0.62 -3.88 -0.45
C GLN A 48 1.16 -2.69 0.37
N ASN A 49 0.29 -1.76 0.71
CA ASN A 49 0.57 -0.67 1.64
C ASN A 49 -0.17 -0.96 2.97
N PRO A 50 0.52 -1.01 4.11
CA PRO A 50 1.84 -0.40 4.39
C PRO A 50 3.06 -1.34 4.34
N SER A 51 2.91 -2.65 4.18
CA SER A 51 4.03 -3.60 4.34
C SER A 51 5.04 -3.54 3.18
N GLY A 52 4.64 -3.04 2.00
CA GLY A 52 5.48 -3.05 0.81
C GLY A 52 5.64 -4.45 0.17
N LYS A 53 4.79 -5.42 0.54
CA LYS A 53 4.82 -6.77 -0.03
C LYS A 53 4.31 -6.78 -1.47
N ILE A 54 5.01 -7.51 -2.32
CA ILE A 54 4.56 -7.86 -3.68
C ILE A 54 3.96 -9.27 -3.61
N TRP A 55 2.73 -9.44 -4.10
CA TRP A 55 2.09 -10.76 -4.14
C TRP A 55 2.65 -11.62 -5.27
N SER A 56 2.87 -12.91 -5.00
CA SER A 56 3.33 -13.85 -6.00
C SER A 56 2.25 -14.11 -7.08
N ARG A 57 2.67 -14.62 -8.24
CA ARG A 57 1.73 -15.02 -9.31
C ARG A 57 0.76 -16.09 -8.80
N GLU A 58 1.24 -16.99 -7.95
CA GLU A 58 0.46 -18.06 -7.33
C GLU A 58 -0.60 -17.50 -6.38
N ASP A 59 -0.23 -16.53 -5.52
CA ASP A 59 -1.18 -15.84 -4.64
C ASP A 59 -2.26 -15.13 -5.44
N LEU A 60 -1.85 -14.35 -6.44
CA LEU A 60 -2.77 -13.59 -7.29
C LEU A 60 -3.70 -14.51 -8.09
N SER A 61 -3.20 -15.63 -8.64
CA SER A 61 -4.02 -16.62 -9.33
C SER A 61 -5.07 -17.22 -8.41
N ARG A 62 -4.66 -17.61 -7.21
CA ARG A 62 -5.55 -18.21 -6.21
C ARG A 62 -6.62 -17.23 -5.72
N ILE A 63 -6.27 -15.96 -5.52
CA ILE A 63 -7.25 -14.90 -5.25
C ILE A 63 -8.26 -14.82 -6.39
N GLY A 64 -7.79 -14.76 -7.64
CA GLY A 64 -8.65 -14.67 -8.82
C GLY A 64 -9.62 -15.84 -8.94
N GLU A 65 -9.15 -17.07 -8.76
CA GLU A 65 -9.98 -18.28 -8.79
C GLU A 65 -11.04 -18.30 -7.68
N LEU A 66 -10.68 -17.88 -6.46
CA LEU A 66 -11.63 -17.80 -5.35
C LEU A 66 -12.68 -16.70 -5.61
N CYS A 67 -12.26 -15.52 -6.02
CA CYS A 67 -13.17 -14.42 -6.34
C CYS A 67 -14.13 -14.77 -7.48
N ALA A 68 -13.64 -15.39 -8.56
CA ALA A 68 -14.48 -15.82 -9.68
C ALA A 68 -15.48 -16.89 -9.24
N ARG A 69 -15.07 -17.88 -8.43
CA ARG A 69 -15.92 -18.93 -7.90
C ARG A 69 -17.13 -18.37 -7.13
N TYR A 70 -16.93 -17.32 -6.38
CA TYR A 70 -17.96 -16.71 -5.55
C TYR A 70 -18.55 -15.41 -6.14
N TYR A 71 -18.29 -15.14 -7.42
CA TYR A 71 -18.81 -13.97 -8.15
C TYR A 71 -18.41 -12.62 -7.53
N VAL A 72 -17.23 -12.56 -6.94
CA VAL A 72 -16.67 -11.34 -6.33
C VAL A 72 -15.81 -10.61 -7.36
N THR A 73 -16.08 -9.32 -7.58
CA THR A 73 -15.26 -8.43 -8.40
C THR A 73 -14.02 -7.97 -7.61
N VAL A 74 -12.85 -7.91 -8.25
CA VAL A 74 -11.62 -7.43 -7.62
C VAL A 74 -11.30 -6.01 -8.07
N VAL A 75 -11.23 -5.07 -7.13
CA VAL A 75 -10.58 -3.76 -7.34
C VAL A 75 -9.12 -3.91 -6.93
N SER A 76 -8.23 -3.93 -7.92
CA SER A 76 -6.79 -4.00 -7.69
C SER A 76 -6.22 -2.60 -7.62
N ASP A 77 -5.83 -2.17 -6.42
CA ASP A 77 -5.13 -0.90 -6.20
C ASP A 77 -3.64 -1.11 -6.43
N GLU A 78 -3.18 -0.65 -7.59
CA GLU A 78 -1.83 -0.84 -8.09
C GLU A 78 -1.05 0.50 -8.16
N ILE A 79 -1.48 1.48 -7.36
CA ILE A 79 -0.91 2.84 -7.37
C ILE A 79 0.59 2.90 -7.03
N HIS A 80 1.13 1.85 -6.42
CA HIS A 80 2.56 1.73 -6.06
C HIS A 80 3.35 0.81 -7.00
N CYS A 81 2.77 0.36 -8.10
CA CYS A 81 3.34 -0.68 -8.98
C CYS A 81 4.74 -0.35 -9.54
N ASP A 82 5.03 0.93 -9.82
CA ASP A 82 6.31 1.36 -10.37
C ASP A 82 7.43 1.49 -9.30
N LEU A 83 7.06 1.50 -8.02
CA LEU A 83 7.97 1.76 -6.90
C LEU A 83 8.46 0.45 -6.25
N THR A 84 8.94 -0.48 -7.07
CA THR A 84 9.54 -1.73 -6.61
C THR A 84 11.03 -1.55 -6.30
N ASP A 85 11.54 -2.33 -5.37
CA ASP A 85 12.98 -2.36 -5.08
C ASP A 85 13.76 -2.93 -6.29
N PRO A 86 15.01 -2.55 -6.51
CA PRO A 86 15.83 -3.08 -7.59
C PRO A 86 15.86 -4.62 -7.59
N GLY A 87 15.55 -5.22 -8.74
CA GLY A 87 15.49 -6.67 -8.90
C GLY A 87 14.19 -7.33 -8.44
N LYS A 88 13.22 -6.55 -7.96
CA LYS A 88 11.86 -7.04 -7.66
C LYS A 88 10.91 -6.69 -8.78
N GLU A 89 10.09 -7.67 -9.15
CA GLU A 89 9.08 -7.53 -10.19
C GLU A 89 7.67 -7.51 -9.58
N TYR A 90 6.89 -6.52 -9.99
CA TYR A 90 5.48 -6.45 -9.74
C TYR A 90 4.71 -7.16 -10.88
N ILE A 91 3.63 -7.84 -10.52
CA ILE A 91 2.76 -8.55 -11.47
C ILE A 91 1.38 -7.89 -11.42
N PRO A 92 0.90 -7.28 -12.53
CA PRO A 92 -0.46 -6.75 -12.58
C PRO A 92 -1.49 -7.86 -12.38
N PHE A 93 -2.47 -7.67 -11.50
CA PHE A 93 -3.48 -8.69 -11.20
C PHE A 93 -4.22 -9.16 -12.48
N ALA A 94 -4.61 -8.22 -13.34
CA ALA A 94 -5.30 -8.51 -14.59
C ALA A 94 -4.47 -9.32 -15.60
N SER A 95 -3.14 -9.37 -15.45
CA SER A 95 -2.23 -10.09 -16.36
C SER A 95 -1.97 -11.55 -15.96
N VAL A 96 -2.42 -11.96 -14.77
CA VAL A 96 -2.12 -13.28 -14.22
C VAL A 96 -2.80 -14.40 -15.02
N SER A 97 -4.09 -14.21 -15.33
CA SER A 97 -4.91 -15.16 -16.10
C SER A 97 -6.12 -14.48 -16.72
N ASP A 98 -6.81 -15.17 -17.64
CA ASP A 98 -8.07 -14.68 -18.20
C ASP A 98 -9.15 -14.50 -17.13
N VAL A 99 -9.16 -15.35 -16.12
CA VAL A 99 -10.07 -15.23 -14.97
C VAL A 99 -9.81 -13.94 -14.20
N CYS A 100 -8.56 -13.66 -13.83
CA CYS A 100 -8.19 -12.42 -13.14
C CYS A 100 -8.53 -11.19 -13.98
N ARG A 101 -8.27 -11.23 -15.30
CA ARG A 101 -8.58 -10.15 -16.23
C ARG A 101 -10.08 -9.83 -16.25
N ASP A 102 -10.93 -10.84 -16.29
CA ASP A 102 -12.37 -10.66 -16.54
C ASP A 102 -13.14 -10.18 -15.29
N ILE A 103 -12.57 -10.36 -14.09
CA ILE A 103 -13.19 -9.91 -12.83
C ILE A 103 -12.53 -8.65 -12.24
N SER A 104 -11.53 -8.07 -12.92
CA SER A 104 -10.72 -6.97 -12.36
C SER A 104 -11.18 -5.59 -12.76
N ILE A 105 -10.97 -4.66 -11.82
CA ILE A 105 -10.93 -3.21 -11.98
C ILE A 105 -9.58 -2.78 -11.45
N THR A 106 -8.63 -2.43 -12.33
CA THR A 106 -7.28 -2.03 -11.93
C THR A 106 -7.20 -0.51 -11.83
N CYS A 107 -6.71 -0.01 -10.69
CA CYS A 107 -6.52 1.40 -10.42
C CYS A 107 -5.02 1.73 -10.41
N VAL A 108 -4.57 2.60 -11.31
CA VAL A 108 -3.19 3.08 -11.41
C VAL A 108 -3.13 4.60 -11.48
N ALA A 109 -2.04 5.19 -11.06
CA ALA A 109 -1.84 6.62 -11.16
C ALA A 109 -0.36 7.01 -11.17
N PRO A 110 0.06 8.03 -11.91
CA PRO A 110 1.42 8.56 -11.87
C PRO A 110 1.73 9.32 -10.56
N THR A 111 0.71 9.56 -9.75
CA THR A 111 0.73 10.50 -8.64
C THR A 111 1.70 10.12 -7.52
N LYS A 112 1.86 8.83 -7.24
CA LYS A 112 2.83 8.35 -6.22
C LYS A 112 4.22 8.18 -6.80
N THR A 113 4.30 7.61 -7.98
CA THR A 113 5.54 7.34 -8.69
C THR A 113 6.31 8.64 -8.99
N PHE A 114 5.63 9.65 -9.52
CA PHE A 114 6.24 10.89 -9.98
C PHE A 114 5.99 12.10 -9.07
N ASN A 115 5.50 11.86 -7.83
CA ASN A 115 5.24 12.91 -6.83
C ASN A 115 4.34 14.04 -7.32
N ILE A 116 3.31 13.70 -8.10
CA ILE A 116 2.35 14.66 -8.67
C ILE A 116 0.94 14.49 -8.10
N ALA A 117 0.83 14.07 -6.83
CA ALA A 117 -0.46 13.81 -6.18
C ALA A 117 -1.40 15.04 -6.16
N GLY A 118 -0.86 16.25 -6.15
CA GLY A 118 -1.63 17.49 -6.22
C GLY A 118 -2.43 17.67 -7.50
N LEU A 119 -2.10 16.93 -8.58
CA LEU A 119 -2.83 16.95 -9.85
C LEU A 119 -4.06 16.02 -9.85
N GLN A 120 -4.23 15.18 -8.82
CA GLN A 120 -5.45 14.40 -8.58
C GLN A 120 -5.94 13.63 -9.81
N THR A 121 -5.07 12.85 -10.44
CA THR A 121 -5.40 12.05 -11.62
C THR A 121 -5.06 10.59 -11.42
N ALA A 122 -5.90 9.71 -11.98
CA ALA A 122 -5.72 8.27 -11.99
C ALA A 122 -6.33 7.68 -13.25
N ALA A 123 -5.95 6.46 -13.58
CA ALA A 123 -6.56 5.67 -14.63
C ALA A 123 -7.20 4.41 -14.04
N VAL A 124 -8.37 4.06 -14.57
CA VAL A 124 -9.10 2.85 -14.21
C VAL A 124 -9.16 1.93 -15.43
N ILE A 125 -8.51 0.78 -15.34
CA ILE A 125 -8.40 -0.20 -16.42
C ILE A 125 -9.37 -1.34 -16.15
N VAL A 126 -10.34 -1.54 -17.05
CA VAL A 126 -11.36 -2.58 -16.92
C VAL A 126 -11.49 -3.36 -18.22
N PRO A 127 -10.84 -4.52 -18.35
CA PRO A 127 -10.85 -5.28 -19.59
C PRO A 127 -12.24 -5.81 -19.97
N HIS A 128 -13.02 -6.32 -18.99
CA HIS A 128 -14.33 -6.89 -19.24
C HIS A 128 -15.36 -5.83 -19.65
N LYS A 129 -15.96 -5.96 -20.84
CA LYS A 129 -16.81 -4.94 -21.48
C LYS A 129 -17.99 -4.47 -20.62
N ASN A 130 -18.74 -5.40 -20.02
CA ASN A 130 -19.93 -5.04 -19.24
C ASN A 130 -19.55 -4.38 -17.91
N LEU A 131 -18.46 -4.85 -17.27
CA LEU A 131 -17.94 -4.23 -16.05
C LEU A 131 -17.41 -2.83 -16.35
N ARG A 132 -16.66 -2.66 -17.43
CA ARG A 132 -16.17 -1.35 -17.90
C ARG A 132 -17.30 -0.36 -18.12
N HIS A 133 -18.40 -0.78 -18.76
CA HIS A 133 -19.57 0.07 -18.95
C HIS A 133 -20.18 0.54 -17.62
N LYS A 134 -20.30 -0.36 -16.63
CA LYS A 134 -20.80 0.00 -15.28
C LYS A 134 -19.88 1.01 -14.58
N VAL A 135 -18.58 0.78 -14.61
CA VAL A 135 -17.58 1.67 -14.00
C VAL A 135 -17.59 3.04 -14.68
N TRP A 136 -17.56 3.05 -16.02
CA TRP A 136 -17.63 4.29 -16.79
C TRP A 136 -18.89 5.11 -16.47
N ARG A 137 -20.06 4.44 -16.40
CA ARG A 137 -21.31 5.09 -16.01
C ARG A 137 -21.25 5.68 -14.61
N ALA A 138 -20.70 4.96 -13.63
CA ALA A 138 -20.59 5.44 -12.25
C ALA A 138 -19.67 6.68 -12.16
N LEU A 139 -18.49 6.62 -12.78
CA LEU A 139 -17.54 7.76 -12.78
C LEU A 139 -18.16 9.02 -13.41
N ASN A 140 -18.94 8.87 -14.50
CA ASN A 140 -19.62 10.01 -15.14
C ASN A 140 -20.82 10.51 -14.28
N THR A 141 -21.54 9.63 -13.61
CA THR A 141 -22.65 10.01 -12.72
C THR A 141 -22.16 10.84 -11.54
N ASP A 142 -20.99 10.50 -11.01
CA ASP A 142 -20.36 11.20 -9.89
C ASP A 142 -19.51 12.40 -10.35
N GLU A 143 -19.47 12.69 -11.65
CA GLU A 143 -18.71 13.77 -12.27
C GLU A 143 -17.21 13.78 -11.91
N VAL A 144 -16.63 12.57 -11.76
CA VAL A 144 -15.20 12.40 -11.43
C VAL A 144 -14.38 11.84 -12.61
N ALA A 145 -14.99 11.73 -13.79
CA ALA A 145 -14.32 11.24 -14.99
C ALA A 145 -13.43 12.29 -15.68
N GLU A 146 -13.63 13.56 -15.37
CA GLU A 146 -12.92 14.68 -16.00
C GLU A 146 -11.65 15.02 -15.21
N PRO A 147 -10.45 14.80 -15.77
CA PRO A 147 -9.21 15.22 -15.12
C PRO A 147 -9.06 16.76 -15.15
N ASN A 148 -8.31 17.32 -14.21
CA ASN A 148 -7.98 18.74 -14.28
C ASN A 148 -7.11 19.07 -15.52
N ALA A 149 -7.09 20.35 -15.92
CA ALA A 149 -6.46 20.80 -17.15
C ALA A 149 -4.97 20.46 -17.30
N PHE A 150 -4.24 20.31 -16.21
CA PHE A 150 -2.80 20.02 -16.23
C PHE A 150 -2.48 18.53 -16.06
N ALA A 151 -3.43 17.74 -15.58
CA ALA A 151 -3.21 16.35 -15.19
C ALA A 151 -2.80 15.46 -16.37
N VAL A 152 -3.44 15.63 -17.53
CA VAL A 152 -3.15 14.81 -18.72
C VAL A 152 -1.74 15.08 -19.21
N TRP A 153 -1.36 16.35 -19.37
CA TRP A 153 -0.01 16.75 -19.82
C TRP A 153 1.08 16.28 -18.87
N ALA A 154 0.83 16.37 -17.57
CA ALA A 154 1.77 15.90 -16.56
C ALA A 154 1.91 14.36 -16.56
N ALA A 155 0.80 13.63 -16.71
CA ALA A 155 0.82 12.18 -16.81
C ALA A 155 1.54 11.71 -18.09
N GLU A 156 1.27 12.34 -19.24
CA GLU A 156 1.97 12.05 -20.49
C GLU A 156 3.48 12.33 -20.38
N ALA A 157 3.85 13.46 -19.81
CA ALA A 157 5.26 13.79 -19.59
C ALA A 157 5.96 12.79 -18.66
N ALA A 158 5.30 12.43 -17.57
CA ALA A 158 5.80 11.47 -16.58
C ALA A 158 6.06 10.10 -17.22
N TYR A 159 5.08 9.55 -17.91
CA TYR A 159 5.19 8.20 -18.50
C TYR A 159 6.04 8.15 -19.78
N ASN A 160 6.12 9.24 -20.56
CA ASN A 160 6.91 9.24 -21.80
C ASN A 160 8.38 9.61 -21.58
N TYR A 161 8.70 10.35 -20.52
CA TYR A 161 10.05 10.92 -20.33
C TYR A 161 10.62 10.67 -18.92
N GLY A 162 9.86 10.02 -18.04
CA GLY A 162 10.22 9.87 -16.62
C GLY A 162 11.07 8.64 -16.28
N ASP A 163 11.35 7.73 -17.22
CA ASP A 163 11.99 6.44 -16.95
C ASP A 163 13.32 6.57 -16.18
N LYS A 164 14.23 7.40 -16.69
CA LYS A 164 15.53 7.63 -16.06
C LYS A 164 15.40 8.19 -14.65
N TRP A 165 14.50 9.15 -14.46
CA TRP A 165 14.21 9.74 -13.16
C TRP A 165 13.64 8.69 -12.19
N LEU A 166 12.75 7.83 -12.67
CA LEU A 166 12.16 6.76 -11.88
C LEU A 166 13.20 5.73 -11.42
N ASP A 167 14.10 5.32 -12.32
CA ASP A 167 15.17 4.37 -11.98
C ASP A 167 16.12 4.95 -10.92
N GLU A 168 16.49 6.21 -11.05
CA GLU A 168 17.30 6.92 -10.06
C GLU A 168 16.56 7.05 -8.72
N LEU A 169 15.26 7.35 -8.74
CA LEU A 169 14.41 7.41 -7.55
C LEU A 169 14.29 6.05 -6.84
N ARG A 170 14.07 4.98 -7.59
CA ARG A 170 14.00 3.61 -7.04
C ARG A 170 15.30 3.24 -6.32
N GLY A 171 16.43 3.53 -6.94
CA GLY A 171 17.75 3.34 -6.33
C GLY A 171 17.93 4.17 -5.06
N TYR A 172 17.47 5.41 -5.07
CA TYR A 172 17.54 6.31 -3.92
C TYR A 172 16.67 5.83 -2.75
N ILE A 173 15.42 5.45 -3.02
CA ILE A 173 14.49 4.92 -2.02
C ILE A 173 15.05 3.61 -1.44
N TYR A 174 15.56 2.72 -2.27
CA TYR A 174 16.18 1.48 -1.81
C TYR A 174 17.38 1.73 -0.89
N ASN A 175 18.22 2.72 -1.21
CA ASN A 175 19.31 3.12 -0.32
C ASN A 175 18.79 3.70 1.01
N ASN A 176 17.73 4.49 0.99
CA ASN A 176 17.07 4.97 2.22
C ASN A 176 16.52 3.79 3.06
N LYS A 177 15.93 2.77 2.43
CA LYS A 177 15.51 1.54 3.14
C LYS A 177 16.68 0.87 3.86
N ARG A 178 17.82 0.72 3.18
CA ARG A 178 19.02 0.15 3.78
C ARG A 178 19.47 0.95 4.99
N ILE A 179 19.56 2.27 4.87
CA ILE A 179 19.95 3.16 5.97
C ILE A 179 19.02 2.98 7.17
N VAL A 180 17.69 2.91 6.96
CA VAL A 180 16.75 2.69 8.06
C VAL A 180 16.95 1.34 8.72
N ASN A 181 17.11 0.26 7.93
CA ASN A 181 17.33 -1.08 8.46
C ASN A 181 18.61 -1.16 9.31
N GLU A 182 19.72 -0.65 8.78
CA GLU A 182 21.00 -0.60 9.47
C GLU A 182 20.87 0.22 10.77
N TYR A 183 20.31 1.43 10.69
CA TYR A 183 20.16 2.30 11.85
C TYR A 183 19.28 1.70 12.96
N VAL A 184 18.15 1.12 12.60
CA VAL A 184 17.20 0.51 13.56
C VAL A 184 17.85 -0.70 14.23
N ASN A 185 18.51 -1.57 13.46
CA ASN A 185 19.18 -2.75 14.01
C ASN A 185 20.31 -2.38 15.00
N ASP A 186 21.05 -1.30 14.71
CA ASP A 186 22.20 -0.91 15.51
C ASP A 186 21.82 -0.07 16.73
N ASN A 187 20.75 0.73 16.65
CA ASN A 187 20.44 1.77 17.65
C ASN A 187 19.08 1.60 18.36
N ILE A 188 18.12 0.88 17.74
CA ILE A 188 16.74 0.80 18.27
C ILE A 188 16.28 -0.67 18.33
N THR A 189 16.97 -1.48 19.10
CA THR A 189 16.77 -2.95 19.17
C THR A 189 15.40 -3.39 19.68
N SER A 190 14.61 -2.49 20.24
CA SER A 190 13.25 -2.74 20.74
C SER A 190 12.17 -2.72 19.65
N ILE A 191 12.51 -2.33 18.41
CA ILE A 191 11.59 -2.37 17.26
C ILE A 191 12.26 -3.10 16.10
N LYS A 192 11.46 -3.49 15.09
CA LYS A 192 11.97 -4.13 13.87
C LYS A 192 11.38 -3.47 12.63
N VAL A 193 12.15 -3.43 11.56
CA VAL A 193 11.63 -3.04 10.25
C VAL A 193 11.09 -4.28 9.54
N VAL A 194 9.81 -4.26 9.16
CA VAL A 194 9.21 -5.34 8.38
C VAL A 194 9.81 -5.36 6.98
N GLN A 195 10.10 -6.55 6.47
CA GLN A 195 10.67 -6.72 5.14
C GLN A 195 9.73 -6.14 4.07
N SER A 196 10.27 -5.28 3.22
CA SER A 196 9.54 -4.58 2.16
C SER A 196 10.24 -4.77 0.81
N GLU A 197 9.47 -4.96 -0.24
CA GLU A 197 9.94 -5.18 -1.62
C GLU A 197 9.54 -4.04 -2.56
N ALA A 198 8.67 -3.13 -2.08
CA ALA A 198 8.14 -2.02 -2.86
C ALA A 198 7.77 -0.84 -1.96
N THR A 199 7.37 0.25 -2.57
CA THR A 199 6.95 1.52 -1.96
C THR A 199 8.09 2.28 -1.28
N TYR A 200 7.81 3.51 -0.89
CA TYR A 200 8.67 4.36 -0.04
C TYR A 200 8.18 4.42 1.41
N LEU A 201 7.37 3.42 1.79
CA LEU A 201 6.79 3.31 3.11
C LEU A 201 7.41 2.11 3.82
N LEU A 202 7.83 2.30 5.05
CA LEU A 202 8.31 1.22 5.89
C LEU A 202 7.35 0.99 7.05
N TRP A 203 7.16 -0.27 7.38
CA TRP A 203 6.34 -0.74 8.46
C TRP A 203 7.22 -1.15 9.61
N LEU A 204 7.05 -0.52 10.76
CA LEU A 204 7.87 -0.73 11.95
C LEU A 204 7.07 -1.57 12.94
N ASP A 205 7.57 -2.74 13.25
CA ASP A 205 7.03 -3.62 14.29
C ASP A 205 7.50 -3.11 15.66
N CYS A 206 6.56 -2.61 16.43
CA CYS A 206 6.75 -2.08 17.78
C CYS A 206 6.11 -3.00 18.84
N SER A 207 5.80 -4.25 18.51
CA SER A 207 5.10 -5.21 19.38
C SER A 207 5.79 -5.47 20.72
N ALA A 208 7.10 -5.27 20.79
CA ALA A 208 7.85 -5.42 22.03
C ALA A 208 7.63 -4.26 23.03
N ILE A 209 7.06 -3.13 22.59
CA ILE A 209 6.97 -1.90 23.41
C ILE A 209 5.56 -1.31 23.49
N THR A 210 4.63 -1.71 22.62
CA THR A 210 3.26 -1.18 22.63
C THR A 210 2.26 -2.16 22.06
N ASP A 211 1.02 -2.05 22.53
CA ASP A 211 -0.19 -2.60 21.93
C ASP A 211 -1.14 -1.50 21.40
N ASN A 212 -0.71 -0.23 21.49
CA ASN A 212 -1.47 0.94 21.08
C ASN A 212 -0.60 1.90 20.23
N SER A 213 -0.59 1.68 18.92
CA SER A 213 0.19 2.48 17.97
C SER A 213 -0.21 3.97 17.94
N SER A 214 -1.46 4.30 18.25
CA SER A 214 -1.91 5.70 18.30
C SER A 214 -1.27 6.46 19.45
N GLU A 215 -1.20 5.86 20.63
CA GLU A 215 -0.54 6.45 21.80
C GLU A 215 0.96 6.59 21.57
N LEU A 216 1.61 5.56 21.04
CA LEU A 216 3.04 5.61 20.74
C LEU A 216 3.38 6.68 19.71
N ALA A 217 2.60 6.77 18.61
CA ALA A 217 2.80 7.79 17.58
C ALA A 217 2.61 9.21 18.12
N ALA A 218 1.58 9.42 18.95
CA ALA A 218 1.32 10.70 19.59
C ALA A 218 2.44 11.06 20.61
N TYR A 219 2.91 10.09 21.38
CA TYR A 219 3.99 10.28 22.34
C TYR A 219 5.28 10.71 21.64
N ILE A 220 5.72 9.96 20.61
CA ILE A 220 6.90 10.28 19.82
C ILE A 220 6.78 11.70 19.24
N ARG A 221 5.64 12.02 18.63
CA ARG A 221 5.39 13.34 18.04
C ARG A 221 5.51 14.46 19.09
N ASN A 222 4.93 14.28 20.26
CA ASN A 222 4.94 15.30 21.31
C ASN A 222 6.34 15.50 21.92
N ARG A 223 7.16 14.45 21.98
CA ARG A 223 8.50 14.50 22.57
C ARG A 223 9.57 14.97 21.60
N THR A 224 9.47 14.57 20.33
CA THR A 224 10.56 14.76 19.36
C THR A 224 10.16 15.57 18.12
N GLY A 225 8.86 15.81 17.93
CA GLY A 225 8.32 16.46 16.72
C GLY A 225 8.26 15.52 15.50
N LEU A 226 8.66 14.24 15.62
CA LEU A 226 8.57 13.30 14.51
C LEU A 226 7.13 12.83 14.30
N TYR A 227 6.61 12.99 13.07
CA TYR A 227 5.31 12.49 12.69
C TYR A 227 5.41 11.10 12.03
N LEU A 228 4.71 10.12 12.62
CA LEU A 228 4.54 8.76 12.10
C LEU A 228 3.05 8.45 11.98
N SER A 229 2.67 7.62 11.00
CA SER A 229 1.29 7.15 10.95
C SER A 229 1.12 5.96 11.91
N ALA A 230 0.11 6.04 12.77
CA ALA A 230 -0.27 4.93 13.64
C ALA A 230 -0.82 3.76 12.81
N GLY A 231 -0.48 2.54 13.17
CA GLY A 231 -0.80 1.37 12.38
C GLY A 231 -2.25 0.92 12.48
N ASN A 232 -2.96 1.26 13.56
CA ASN A 232 -4.37 0.90 13.74
C ASN A 232 -5.30 1.50 12.68
N VAL A 233 -4.89 2.56 11.96
CA VAL A 233 -5.68 3.11 10.83
C VAL A 233 -5.73 2.17 9.62
N TYR A 234 -4.91 1.11 9.59
CA TYR A 234 -4.82 0.11 8.52
C TYR A 234 -5.54 -1.21 8.86
N GLY A 235 -6.20 -1.29 9.99
CA GLY A 235 -6.94 -2.47 10.46
C GLY A 235 -6.51 -2.92 11.86
N GLY A 236 -7.26 -3.84 12.46
CA GLY A 236 -7.09 -4.24 13.85
C GLY A 236 -5.73 -4.90 14.16
N ASN A 237 -5.11 -5.55 13.20
CA ASN A 237 -3.77 -6.15 13.37
C ASN A 237 -2.62 -5.14 13.18
N GLY A 238 -2.91 -3.85 12.96
CA GLY A 238 -1.92 -2.78 12.91
C GLY A 238 -1.62 -2.09 14.25
N ASN A 239 -2.26 -2.50 15.35
CA ASN A 239 -2.16 -1.82 16.65
C ASN A 239 -0.75 -1.74 17.24
N GLN A 240 0.15 -2.61 16.85
CA GLN A 240 1.53 -2.69 17.33
C GLN A 240 2.54 -2.13 16.32
N PHE A 241 2.07 -1.42 15.29
CA PHE A 241 2.93 -0.97 14.19
C PHE A 241 2.88 0.54 13.99
N LEU A 242 3.98 1.07 13.44
CA LEU A 242 4.06 2.45 12.96
C LEU A 242 4.49 2.47 11.50
N ARG A 243 3.96 3.42 10.71
CA ARG A 243 4.40 3.61 9.33
C ARG A 243 5.30 4.81 9.19
N LEU A 244 6.50 4.59 8.66
CA LEU A 244 7.50 5.59 8.34
C LEU A 244 7.53 5.86 6.82
N ASN A 245 7.44 7.12 6.42
CA ASN A 245 7.68 7.55 5.04
C ASN A 245 9.14 7.94 4.86
N ILE A 246 9.82 7.34 3.89
CA ILE A 246 11.24 7.54 3.61
C ILE A 246 11.51 8.25 2.28
N ALA A 247 10.47 8.77 1.61
CA ALA A 247 10.60 9.55 0.38
C ALA A 247 11.06 10.98 0.71
N CYS A 248 12.27 11.11 1.24
CA CYS A 248 12.86 12.38 1.64
C CYS A 248 14.38 12.39 1.44
N PRO A 249 15.03 13.56 1.41
CA PRO A 249 16.48 13.66 1.37
C PRO A 249 17.14 12.95 2.57
N LYS A 250 18.32 12.37 2.35
CA LYS A 250 19.08 11.63 3.39
C LYS A 250 19.27 12.43 4.68
N VAL A 251 19.50 13.73 4.59
CA VAL A 251 19.67 14.59 5.79
C VAL A 251 18.41 14.62 6.64
N VAL A 252 17.24 14.68 6.02
CA VAL A 252 15.93 14.65 6.70
C VAL A 252 15.67 13.26 7.27
N LEU A 253 16.01 12.21 6.53
CA LEU A 253 15.90 10.82 7.00
C LEU A 253 16.72 10.59 8.27
N MET A 254 17.98 11.02 8.27
CA MET A 254 18.87 10.87 9.43
C MET A 254 18.41 11.66 10.66
N ASP A 255 17.86 12.88 10.46
CA ASP A 255 17.24 13.64 11.56
C ASP A 255 16.01 12.89 12.09
N GLY A 256 15.15 12.37 11.19
CA GLY A 256 13.99 11.57 11.55
C GLY A 256 14.34 10.30 12.34
N LEU A 257 15.41 9.59 11.96
CA LEU A 257 15.87 8.39 12.67
C LEU A 257 16.37 8.70 14.08
N LYS A 258 17.12 9.78 14.28
CA LYS A 258 17.56 10.21 15.61
C LYS A 258 16.37 10.57 16.51
N ARG A 259 15.35 11.23 15.95
CA ARG A 259 14.11 11.54 16.67
C ARG A 259 13.31 10.28 17.00
N LEU A 260 13.30 9.30 16.10
CA LEU A 260 12.68 8.00 16.36
C LEU A 260 13.37 7.29 17.52
N GLU A 261 14.71 7.19 17.49
CA GLU A 261 15.51 6.60 18.54
C GLU A 261 15.23 7.26 19.90
N GLU A 262 15.28 8.59 19.97
CA GLU A 262 14.98 9.31 21.19
C GLU A 262 13.56 9.07 21.68
N GLY A 263 12.57 9.12 20.78
CA GLY A 263 11.17 8.91 21.10
C GLY A 263 10.91 7.51 21.64
N ILE A 264 11.49 6.47 21.04
CA ILE A 264 11.39 5.08 21.50
C ILE A 264 12.11 4.91 22.86
N ARG A 265 13.32 5.45 23.00
CA ARG A 265 14.07 5.40 24.27
C ARG A 265 13.29 6.00 25.43
N LEU A 266 12.59 7.13 25.18
CA LEU A 266 11.77 7.79 26.21
C LEU A 266 10.44 7.06 26.49
N ALA A 267 9.94 6.26 25.56
CA ALA A 267 8.72 5.49 25.73
C ALA A 267 8.93 4.18 26.50
N VAL A 268 10.16 3.63 26.48
CA VAL A 268 10.52 2.36 27.15
C VAL A 268 11.03 2.58 28.58
N ASN A 269 11.53 3.80 28.91
CA ASN A 269 11.98 4.18 30.25
C ASN A 269 10.84 4.82 31.06
#